data_5cf6a498ee4aeb66c5f171da62e2674c
#
_entry.id   5cf6a498ee4aeb66c5f171da62e2674c
#
_cell.length_a   1.000
_cell.length_b   1.000
_cell.length_c   1.000
_cell.angle_alpha   90.00
_cell.angle_beta   90.00
_cell.angle_gamma   90.00
#
_symmetry.space_group_name_H-M   'P 1'
#
loop_
_entity.id
_entity.type
_entity.pdbx_description
1 polymer ?
#
loop_
_entity_poly.entity_id
_entity_poly.type
_entity_poly.pdbx_seq_one_letter_code
_entity_poly.pdbx_strand_id
1 'polypeptide(L)'
;MHLLHTSGLSVGYRTKKQEKILLDDLHLHLEQGKLTALLGINGTGKSTLLRTLAGLQPSLSGQVCLEGKDLAKIPRSEVAQKISLVLTDKPEINLMKVKDLVSLGRYPYLGWAGKLTTFDKEKIDQAMQITQITTWAEQKVYQLSDGQQQKVWIARALAQNTPLLFLDEPTAHLDVINRLEILLLLKKIAEQQQKAILIATHDLSEVLQVAHEIWLINKEKKLISANALSLIEDNHIEKNFTNASIYFDRENKRFKLKTDA
;
A
#
# COMPACT_ATOMS: atom_id res chain seq x y z
N MET A 1 12.32 8.27 -14.00
CA MET A 1 12.00 9.46 -13.16
C MET A 1 11.21 8.97 -11.96
N HIS A 2 11.63 9.29 -10.74
CA HIS A 2 10.92 8.85 -9.55
C HIS A 2 9.64 9.68 -9.38
N LEU A 3 8.50 9.02 -9.24
CA LEU A 3 7.21 9.70 -9.01
C LEU A 3 7.15 10.33 -7.62
N LEU A 4 7.71 9.65 -6.63
CA LEU A 4 7.79 10.11 -5.25
C LEU A 4 9.16 9.76 -4.68
N HIS A 5 9.79 10.71 -3.98
CA HIS A 5 11.02 10.46 -3.21
C HIS A 5 11.03 11.25 -1.91
N THR A 6 11.87 10.81 -0.97
CA THR A 6 12.05 11.47 0.32
C THR A 6 13.50 11.88 0.52
N SER A 7 13.73 12.93 1.31
CA SER A 7 15.06 13.41 1.68
C SER A 7 15.08 13.74 3.17
N GLY A 8 15.88 12.99 3.94
CA GLY A 8 16.03 13.14 5.38
C GLY A 8 14.70 13.08 6.13
N LEU A 9 13.74 12.25 5.66
CA LEU A 9 12.38 12.24 6.19
C LEU A 9 12.33 11.56 7.55
N SER A 10 11.79 12.27 8.56
CA SER A 10 11.45 11.70 9.87
C SER A 10 9.94 11.64 10.04
N VAL A 11 9.45 10.48 10.48
CA VAL A 11 8.02 10.23 10.70
C VAL A 11 7.74 9.82 12.13
N GLY A 12 6.59 10.24 12.64
CA GLY A 12 6.18 9.97 14.02
C GLY A 12 5.00 10.84 14.43
N TYR A 13 4.91 11.15 15.70
CA TYR A 13 3.81 11.90 16.28
C TYR A 13 4.33 13.09 17.07
N ARG A 14 3.69 14.24 16.88
CA ARG A 14 3.96 15.46 17.66
C ARG A 14 2.73 15.77 18.49
N THR A 15 2.90 15.77 19.80
CA THR A 15 1.91 16.25 20.77
C THR A 15 2.37 17.58 21.36
N LYS A 16 1.48 18.28 22.08
CA LYS A 16 1.86 19.55 22.76
C LYS A 16 3.03 19.40 23.76
N LYS A 17 3.31 18.17 24.25
CA LYS A 17 4.30 17.92 25.29
C LYS A 17 5.52 17.11 24.82
N GLN A 18 5.37 16.34 23.75
CA GLN A 18 6.42 15.41 23.31
C GLN A 18 6.35 15.18 21.80
N GLU A 19 7.53 14.96 21.24
CA GLU A 19 7.71 14.42 19.90
C GLU A 19 8.21 12.97 20.01
N LYS A 20 7.57 12.06 19.32
CA LYS A 20 7.96 10.65 19.26
C LYS A 20 8.31 10.30 17.83
N ILE A 21 9.59 10.21 17.54
CA ILE A 21 10.10 9.73 16.25
C ILE A 21 9.95 8.22 16.21
N LEU A 22 9.38 7.71 15.12
CA LEU A 22 9.24 6.28 14.84
C LEU A 22 10.31 5.81 13.85
N LEU A 23 10.52 6.56 12.77
CA LEU A 23 11.55 6.34 11.76
C LEU A 23 12.21 7.67 11.45
N ASP A 24 13.51 7.65 11.20
CA ASP A 24 14.32 8.84 11.01
C ASP A 24 15.22 8.73 9.79
N ASP A 25 15.58 9.87 9.22
CA ASP A 25 16.55 10.03 8.13
C ASP A 25 16.27 9.12 6.92
N LEU A 26 15.01 9.09 6.45
CA LEU A 26 14.58 8.23 5.37
C LEU A 26 14.86 8.87 4.00
N HIS A 27 15.58 8.13 3.15
CA HIS A 27 15.85 8.44 1.75
C HIS A 27 15.24 7.35 0.87
N LEU A 28 13.98 7.51 0.49
CA LEU A 28 13.18 6.52 -0.21
C LEU A 28 12.76 7.03 -1.59
N HIS A 29 12.46 6.10 -2.49
CA HIS A 29 11.89 6.45 -3.78
C HIS A 29 10.93 5.36 -4.27
N LEU A 30 9.87 5.77 -4.97
CA LEU A 30 8.93 4.87 -5.61
C LEU A 30 9.07 4.94 -7.12
N GLU A 31 9.22 3.78 -7.75
CA GLU A 31 9.40 3.63 -9.17
C GLU A 31 8.11 3.16 -9.84
N GLN A 32 7.86 3.73 -11.02
CA GLN A 32 6.74 3.34 -11.87
C GLN A 32 6.87 1.88 -12.34
N GLY A 33 5.76 1.18 -12.41
CA GLY A 33 5.73 -0.23 -12.81
C GLY A 33 6.14 -1.21 -11.71
N LYS A 34 6.50 -0.73 -10.51
CA LYS A 34 6.95 -1.58 -9.40
C LYS A 34 5.94 -1.69 -8.27
N LEU A 35 5.86 -2.88 -7.69
CA LEU A 35 5.23 -3.16 -6.41
C LEU A 35 6.32 -3.12 -5.32
N THR A 36 6.28 -2.11 -4.46
CA THR A 36 7.14 -1.96 -3.29
C THR A 36 6.38 -2.41 -2.04
N ALA A 37 7.01 -3.22 -1.21
CA ALA A 37 6.41 -3.68 0.05
C ALA A 37 7.13 -3.08 1.25
N LEU A 38 6.41 -2.38 2.11
CA LEU A 38 6.87 -1.88 3.40
C LEU A 38 6.61 -2.96 4.46
N LEU A 39 7.67 -3.65 4.86
CA LEU A 39 7.66 -4.71 5.85
C LEU A 39 8.16 -4.26 7.21
N GLY A 40 7.62 -4.85 8.25
CA GLY A 40 8.06 -4.67 9.63
C GLY A 40 7.05 -5.26 10.62
N ILE A 41 7.48 -5.50 11.84
CA ILE A 41 6.57 -5.96 12.90
C ILE A 41 5.53 -4.88 13.23
N ASN A 42 4.45 -5.27 13.91
CA ASN A 42 3.40 -4.32 14.29
C ASN A 42 3.95 -3.23 15.21
N GLY A 43 3.47 -1.98 15.01
CA GLY A 43 3.90 -0.83 15.80
C GLY A 43 5.23 -0.20 15.40
N THR A 44 5.89 -0.65 14.33
CA THR A 44 7.16 -0.06 13.85
C THR A 44 6.99 1.26 13.09
N GLY A 45 5.76 1.65 12.74
CA GLY A 45 5.51 2.93 12.05
C GLY A 45 5.13 2.77 10.57
N LYS A 46 4.83 1.57 10.07
CA LYS A 46 4.43 1.32 8.67
C LYS A 46 3.28 2.24 8.22
N SER A 47 2.14 2.18 8.91
CA SER A 47 0.97 3.01 8.57
C SER A 47 1.24 4.50 8.73
N THR A 48 2.10 4.89 9.69
CA THR A 48 2.52 6.28 9.88
C THR A 48 3.34 6.76 8.68
N LEU A 49 4.33 5.97 8.25
CA LEU A 49 5.12 6.27 7.06
C LEU A 49 4.23 6.36 5.82
N LEU A 50 3.37 5.37 5.59
CA LEU A 50 2.45 5.35 4.45
C LEU A 50 1.54 6.59 4.44
N ARG A 51 0.95 6.98 5.59
CA ARG A 51 0.12 8.19 5.72
C ARG A 51 0.91 9.47 5.49
N THR A 52 2.17 9.52 5.91
CA THR A 52 3.05 10.68 5.68
C THR A 52 3.40 10.81 4.20
N LEU A 53 3.76 9.70 3.53
CA LEU A 53 4.02 9.67 2.09
C LEU A 53 2.79 10.04 1.25
N ALA A 54 1.59 9.78 1.78
CA ALA A 54 0.31 10.14 1.15
C ALA A 54 -0.16 11.58 1.43
N GLY A 55 0.58 12.35 2.25
CA GLY A 55 0.18 13.70 2.64
C GLY A 55 -0.99 13.77 3.64
N LEU A 56 -1.38 12.62 4.23
CA LEU A 56 -2.45 12.57 5.25
C LEU A 56 -1.96 12.97 6.64
N GLN A 57 -0.65 12.89 6.86
CA GLN A 57 0.01 13.25 8.10
C GLN A 57 1.26 14.07 7.78
N PRO A 58 1.56 15.15 8.52
CA PRO A 58 2.80 15.90 8.32
C PRO A 58 4.03 15.08 8.74
N SER A 59 5.15 15.31 8.09
CA SER A 59 6.46 14.83 8.55
C SER A 59 6.89 15.57 9.82
N LEU A 60 7.76 14.98 10.61
CA LEU A 60 8.41 15.66 11.74
C LEU A 60 9.56 16.52 11.24
N SER A 61 10.34 16.00 10.30
CA SER A 61 11.42 16.72 9.59
C SER A 61 11.60 16.14 8.18
N GLY A 62 12.50 16.76 7.39
CA GLY A 62 12.77 16.35 6.02
C GLY A 62 11.61 16.63 5.05
N GLN A 63 11.66 16.03 3.88
CA GLN A 63 10.73 16.33 2.79
C GLN A 63 10.24 15.06 2.10
N VAL A 64 8.98 15.11 1.66
CA VAL A 64 8.42 14.20 0.65
C VAL A 64 8.21 14.99 -0.63
N CYS A 65 8.82 14.57 -1.72
CA CYS A 65 8.69 15.21 -3.02
C CYS A 65 7.83 14.35 -3.94
N LEU A 66 6.79 14.94 -4.51
CA LEU A 66 5.90 14.34 -5.50
C LEU A 66 6.13 15.03 -6.84
N GLU A 67 6.60 14.28 -7.86
CA GLU A 67 6.95 14.82 -9.18
C GLU A 67 7.87 16.06 -9.09
N GLY A 68 8.84 16.03 -8.15
CA GLY A 68 9.81 17.11 -7.93
C GLY A 68 9.32 18.30 -7.10
N LYS A 69 8.06 18.28 -6.64
CA LYS A 69 7.49 19.33 -5.78
C LYS A 69 7.35 18.82 -4.34
N ASP A 70 7.61 19.68 -3.37
CA ASP A 70 7.38 19.40 -1.95
C ASP A 70 5.88 19.12 -1.72
N LEU A 71 5.57 17.90 -1.27
CA LEU A 71 4.20 17.42 -1.04
C LEU A 71 3.41 18.32 -0.07
N ALA A 72 4.10 18.90 0.92
CA ALA A 72 3.48 19.79 1.90
C ALA A 72 2.93 21.09 1.28
N LYS A 73 3.43 21.47 0.09
CA LYS A 73 3.03 22.67 -0.65
C LYS A 73 2.00 22.41 -1.75
N ILE A 74 1.68 21.14 -2.00
CA ILE A 74 0.70 20.78 -3.03
C ILE A 74 -0.71 20.79 -2.42
N PRO A 75 -1.70 21.43 -3.07
CA PRO A 75 -3.09 21.37 -2.63
C PRO A 75 -3.60 19.93 -2.51
N ARG A 76 -4.38 19.63 -1.48
CA ARG A 76 -4.90 18.27 -1.24
C ARG A 76 -5.70 17.70 -2.42
N SER A 77 -6.41 18.54 -3.15
CA SER A 77 -7.12 18.15 -4.37
C SER A 77 -6.18 17.66 -5.48
N GLU A 78 -5.02 18.29 -5.63
CA GLU A 78 -4.00 17.86 -6.59
C GLU A 78 -3.30 16.57 -6.12
N VAL A 79 -2.99 16.44 -4.81
CA VAL A 79 -2.44 15.20 -4.24
C VAL A 79 -3.40 14.03 -4.49
N ALA A 80 -4.72 14.24 -4.31
CA ALA A 80 -5.74 13.22 -4.57
C ALA A 80 -5.84 12.81 -6.05
N GLN A 81 -5.32 13.61 -6.98
CA GLN A 81 -5.21 13.23 -8.40
C GLN A 81 -3.89 12.49 -8.73
N LYS A 82 -2.99 12.37 -7.76
CA LYS A 82 -1.68 11.70 -7.92
C LYS A 82 -1.51 10.47 -7.05
N ILE A 83 -2.17 10.42 -5.90
CA ILE A 83 -2.07 9.32 -4.93
C ILE A 83 -3.47 8.80 -4.61
N SER A 84 -3.70 7.52 -4.82
CA SER A 84 -4.89 6.82 -4.31
C SER A 84 -4.54 5.93 -3.13
N LEU A 85 -5.51 5.69 -2.25
CA LEU A 85 -5.30 5.03 -0.96
C LEU A 85 -6.36 3.96 -0.69
N VAL A 86 -5.91 2.84 -0.14
CA VAL A 86 -6.75 1.83 0.52
C VAL A 86 -6.20 1.67 1.94
N LEU A 87 -6.96 2.11 2.92
CA LEU A 87 -6.58 2.01 4.34
C LEU A 87 -7.15 0.73 4.97
N THR A 88 -6.54 0.28 6.06
CA THR A 88 -7.02 -0.87 6.85
C THR A 88 -8.41 -0.59 7.42
N ASP A 89 -8.58 0.59 8.05
CA ASP A 89 -9.86 1.03 8.58
C ASP A 89 -10.75 1.53 7.44
N LYS A 90 -11.74 0.73 7.08
CA LYS A 90 -12.70 1.06 6.03
C LYS A 90 -14.00 1.56 6.66
N PRO A 91 -14.64 2.60 6.09
CA PRO A 91 -15.94 3.04 6.57
C PRO A 91 -17.00 1.96 6.31
N GLU A 92 -17.97 1.87 7.20
CA GLU A 92 -19.14 0.99 7.04
C GLU A 92 -20.09 1.56 5.98
N ILE A 93 -19.98 1.05 4.76
CA ILE A 93 -20.81 1.46 3.61
C ILE A 93 -21.59 0.27 3.04
N ASN A 94 -22.04 -0.58 3.93
CA ASN A 94 -22.60 -1.88 3.61
C ASN A 94 -23.79 -1.85 2.64
N LEU A 95 -24.64 -0.82 2.67
CA LEU A 95 -25.84 -0.71 1.84
C LEU A 95 -25.58 -0.18 0.43
N MET A 96 -24.37 0.29 0.15
CA MET A 96 -23.99 0.82 -1.17
C MET A 96 -23.80 -0.31 -2.16
N LYS A 97 -24.17 -0.09 -3.43
CA LYS A 97 -23.84 -1.02 -4.52
C LYS A 97 -22.36 -0.96 -4.85
N VAL A 98 -21.80 -2.06 -5.33
CA VAL A 98 -20.39 -2.15 -5.74
C VAL A 98 -20.02 -1.04 -6.72
N LYS A 99 -20.80 -0.86 -7.79
CA LYS A 99 -20.54 0.20 -8.78
C LYS A 99 -20.54 1.61 -8.20
N ASP A 100 -21.42 1.86 -7.23
CA ASP A 100 -21.52 3.18 -6.60
C ASP A 100 -20.29 3.45 -5.73
N LEU A 101 -19.82 2.44 -4.99
CA LEU A 101 -18.59 2.52 -4.22
C LEU A 101 -17.36 2.77 -5.12
N VAL A 102 -17.24 2.04 -6.23
CA VAL A 102 -16.15 2.23 -7.19
C VAL A 102 -16.21 3.65 -7.78
N SER A 103 -17.43 4.17 -8.06
CA SER A 103 -17.63 5.51 -8.59
C SER A 103 -17.12 6.62 -7.66
N LEU A 104 -17.08 6.40 -6.34
CA LEU A 104 -16.47 7.35 -5.39
C LEU A 104 -14.97 7.59 -5.67
N GLY A 105 -14.30 6.68 -6.37
CA GLY A 105 -12.92 6.90 -6.84
C GLY A 105 -12.79 8.11 -7.75
N ARG A 106 -13.86 8.55 -8.41
CA ARG A 106 -13.84 9.72 -9.30
C ARG A 106 -14.06 11.04 -8.58
N TYR A 107 -14.36 11.02 -7.27
CA TYR A 107 -14.64 12.23 -6.49
C TYR A 107 -13.62 13.37 -6.66
N PRO A 108 -12.28 13.14 -6.72
CA PRO A 108 -11.30 14.21 -6.91
C PRO A 108 -11.40 14.96 -8.26
N TYR A 109 -12.18 14.45 -9.20
CA TYR A 109 -12.34 15.01 -10.55
C TYR A 109 -13.74 15.62 -10.78
N LEU A 110 -14.66 15.42 -9.83
CA LEU A 110 -16.02 15.93 -9.99
C LEU A 110 -16.04 17.45 -9.81
N GLY A 111 -16.69 18.14 -10.75
CA GLY A 111 -16.99 19.54 -10.62
C GLY A 111 -18.11 19.78 -9.59
N TRP A 112 -18.49 21.04 -9.40
CA TRP A 112 -19.52 21.46 -8.44
C TRP A 112 -20.86 20.71 -8.57
N ALA A 113 -21.23 20.31 -9.77
CA ALA A 113 -22.47 19.57 -10.02
C ALA A 113 -22.43 18.08 -9.66
N GLY A 114 -21.27 17.53 -9.30
CA GLY A 114 -21.11 16.12 -8.90
C GLY A 114 -21.42 15.09 -10.00
N LYS A 115 -21.51 15.50 -11.28
CA LYS A 115 -21.90 14.63 -12.39
C LYS A 115 -20.68 13.91 -12.97
N LEU A 116 -20.81 12.60 -13.13
CA LEU A 116 -19.82 11.77 -13.82
C LEU A 116 -19.85 12.02 -15.33
N THR A 117 -18.71 12.30 -15.94
CA THR A 117 -18.53 12.40 -17.39
C THR A 117 -18.45 10.99 -18.02
N THR A 118 -18.48 10.93 -19.35
CA THR A 118 -18.23 9.65 -20.07
C THR A 118 -16.86 9.08 -19.73
N PHE A 119 -15.83 9.92 -19.67
CA PHE A 119 -14.48 9.51 -19.27
C PHE A 119 -14.44 8.92 -17.84
N ASP A 120 -15.19 9.50 -16.89
CA ASP A 120 -15.26 8.95 -15.53
C ASP A 120 -15.90 7.56 -15.52
N LYS A 121 -16.96 7.33 -16.29
CA LYS A 121 -17.62 6.02 -16.43
C LYS A 121 -16.69 4.99 -17.03
N GLU A 122 -15.93 5.36 -18.08
CA GLU A 122 -14.90 4.48 -18.66
C GLU A 122 -13.83 4.07 -17.63
N LYS A 123 -13.38 5.00 -16.77
CA LYS A 123 -12.41 4.67 -15.70
C LYS A 123 -12.98 3.76 -14.63
N ILE A 124 -14.25 3.92 -14.29
CA ILE A 124 -14.97 3.04 -13.37
C ILE A 124 -15.06 1.63 -13.98
N ASP A 125 -15.50 1.50 -15.23
CA ASP A 125 -15.66 0.22 -15.91
C ASP A 125 -14.30 -0.49 -16.08
N GLN A 126 -13.25 0.23 -16.48
CA GLN A 126 -11.88 -0.29 -16.56
C GLN A 126 -11.40 -0.83 -15.21
N ALA A 127 -11.61 -0.08 -14.12
CA ALA A 127 -11.22 -0.50 -12.78
C ALA A 127 -11.94 -1.78 -12.36
N MET A 128 -13.25 -1.89 -12.65
CA MET A 128 -14.05 -3.07 -12.34
C MET A 128 -13.62 -4.30 -13.18
N GLN A 129 -13.24 -4.10 -14.43
CA GLN A 129 -12.71 -5.16 -15.30
C GLN A 129 -11.36 -5.68 -14.81
N ILE A 130 -10.39 -4.76 -14.50
CA ILE A 130 -9.06 -5.12 -14.01
C ILE A 130 -9.14 -5.94 -12.71
N THR A 131 -10.06 -5.59 -11.82
CA THR A 131 -10.26 -6.28 -10.54
C THR A 131 -11.22 -7.46 -10.62
N GLN A 132 -11.80 -7.74 -11.80
CA GLN A 132 -12.72 -8.84 -12.09
C GLN A 132 -13.99 -8.82 -11.21
N ILE A 133 -14.55 -7.63 -10.97
CA ILE A 133 -15.75 -7.46 -10.13
C ILE A 133 -16.98 -7.01 -10.90
N THR A 134 -16.94 -6.99 -12.22
CA THR A 134 -18.02 -6.48 -13.08
C THR A 134 -19.35 -7.21 -12.83
N THR A 135 -19.30 -8.52 -12.57
CA THR A 135 -20.50 -9.33 -12.29
C THR A 135 -21.19 -8.97 -10.96
N TRP A 136 -20.49 -8.26 -10.06
CA TRP A 136 -21.01 -7.84 -8.74
C TRP A 136 -21.51 -6.40 -8.74
N ALA A 137 -21.50 -5.70 -9.88
CA ALA A 137 -21.78 -4.26 -9.98
C ALA A 137 -23.04 -3.81 -9.25
N GLU A 138 -24.12 -4.59 -9.38
CA GLU A 138 -25.44 -4.30 -8.79
C GLU A 138 -25.63 -4.88 -7.38
N GLN A 139 -24.71 -5.72 -6.91
CA GLN A 139 -24.78 -6.30 -5.56
C GLN A 139 -24.43 -5.23 -4.51
N LYS A 140 -24.97 -5.39 -3.33
CA LYS A 140 -24.59 -4.57 -2.17
C LYS A 140 -23.29 -5.08 -1.57
N VAL A 141 -22.43 -4.19 -1.08
CA VAL A 141 -21.09 -4.52 -0.57
C VAL A 141 -21.14 -5.56 0.55
N TYR A 142 -22.14 -5.52 1.44
CA TYR A 142 -22.27 -6.47 2.54
C TYR A 142 -22.55 -7.93 2.11
N GLN A 143 -22.98 -8.13 0.85
CA GLN A 143 -23.25 -9.46 0.30
C GLN A 143 -21.98 -10.19 -0.17
N LEU A 144 -20.85 -9.48 -0.19
CA LEU A 144 -19.57 -9.96 -0.67
C LEU A 144 -18.73 -10.53 0.47
N SER A 145 -17.91 -11.56 0.17
CA SER A 145 -16.87 -12.03 1.09
C SER A 145 -15.78 -10.97 1.29
N ASP A 146 -14.96 -11.10 2.35
CA ASP A 146 -13.89 -10.14 2.66
C ASP A 146 -12.90 -9.97 1.49
N GLY A 147 -12.51 -11.06 0.82
CA GLY A 147 -11.65 -11.01 -0.37
C GLY A 147 -12.30 -10.28 -1.54
N GLN A 148 -13.62 -10.50 -1.75
CA GLN A 148 -14.37 -9.78 -2.76
C GLN A 148 -14.51 -8.30 -2.43
N GLN A 149 -14.80 -7.95 -1.18
CA GLN A 149 -14.84 -6.57 -0.72
C GLN A 149 -13.47 -5.89 -0.90
N GLN A 150 -12.38 -6.60 -0.63
CA GLN A 150 -11.03 -6.07 -0.85
C GLN A 150 -10.79 -5.71 -2.33
N LYS A 151 -11.22 -6.57 -3.27
CA LYS A 151 -11.17 -6.28 -4.71
C LYS A 151 -11.98 -5.02 -5.06
N VAL A 152 -13.13 -4.79 -4.43
CA VAL A 152 -13.95 -3.58 -4.63
C VAL A 152 -13.23 -2.32 -4.14
N TRP A 153 -12.56 -2.36 -2.98
CA TRP A 153 -11.78 -1.24 -2.48
C TRP A 153 -10.59 -0.91 -3.38
N ILE A 154 -9.91 -1.93 -3.91
CA ILE A 154 -8.85 -1.77 -4.90
C ILE A 154 -9.42 -1.15 -6.19
N ALA A 155 -10.57 -1.62 -6.67
CA ALA A 155 -11.24 -1.05 -7.85
C ALA A 155 -11.58 0.44 -7.64
N ARG A 156 -12.11 0.81 -6.48
CA ARG A 156 -12.36 2.21 -6.12
C ARG A 156 -11.09 3.06 -6.21
N ALA A 157 -9.98 2.56 -5.68
CA ALA A 157 -8.70 3.25 -5.74
C ALA A 157 -8.15 3.33 -7.18
N LEU A 158 -8.35 2.28 -8.00
CA LEU A 158 -7.96 2.28 -9.41
C LEU A 158 -8.81 3.23 -10.26
N ALA A 159 -10.12 3.33 -10.00
CA ALA A 159 -11.02 4.26 -10.67
C ALA A 159 -10.57 5.73 -10.48
N GLN A 160 -9.86 6.03 -9.40
CA GLN A 160 -9.24 7.35 -9.19
C GLN A 160 -8.17 7.66 -10.25
N ASN A 161 -7.63 6.65 -10.94
CA ASN A 161 -6.69 6.78 -12.06
C ASN A 161 -5.42 7.58 -11.74
N THR A 162 -4.82 7.32 -10.60
CA THR A 162 -3.60 7.97 -10.13
C THR A 162 -2.34 7.17 -10.52
N PRO A 163 -1.16 7.79 -10.67
CA PRO A 163 0.09 7.07 -10.90
C PRO A 163 0.61 6.31 -9.67
N LEU A 164 0.22 6.74 -8.46
CA LEU A 164 0.62 6.13 -7.19
C LEU A 164 -0.60 5.49 -6.52
N LEU A 165 -0.44 4.25 -6.01
CA LEU A 165 -1.45 3.52 -5.26
C LEU A 165 -0.84 2.98 -3.97
N PHE A 166 -1.33 3.42 -2.82
CA PHE A 166 -0.87 2.99 -1.51
C PHE A 166 -1.93 2.15 -0.81
N LEU A 167 -1.52 1.04 -0.20
CA LEU A 167 -2.42 0.15 0.52
C LEU A 167 -1.83 -0.19 1.89
N ASP A 168 -2.63 0.01 2.92
CA ASP A 168 -2.28 -0.34 4.30
C ASP A 168 -2.94 -1.67 4.66
N GLU A 169 -2.12 -2.71 4.89
CA GLU A 169 -2.52 -4.09 5.23
C GLU A 169 -3.60 -4.67 4.26
N PRO A 170 -3.36 -4.68 2.91
CA PRO A 170 -4.39 -5.06 1.95
C PRO A 170 -4.81 -6.52 2.02
N THR A 171 -4.07 -7.36 2.73
CA THR A 171 -4.28 -8.80 2.87
C THR A 171 -4.79 -9.19 4.27
N ALA A 172 -4.97 -8.23 5.18
CA ALA A 172 -5.45 -8.49 6.53
C ALA A 172 -6.83 -9.18 6.51
N HIS A 173 -7.01 -10.16 7.40
CA HIS A 173 -8.23 -10.95 7.58
C HIS A 173 -8.63 -11.86 6.40
N LEU A 174 -7.79 -11.95 5.36
CA LEU A 174 -8.02 -12.84 4.24
C LEU A 174 -7.42 -14.23 4.49
N ASP A 175 -8.06 -15.27 3.95
CA ASP A 175 -7.45 -16.59 3.87
C ASP A 175 -6.25 -16.60 2.91
N VAL A 176 -5.46 -17.66 2.94
CA VAL A 176 -4.20 -17.77 2.18
C VAL A 176 -4.41 -17.59 0.68
N ILE A 177 -5.48 -18.16 0.11
CA ILE A 177 -5.76 -18.09 -1.32
C ILE A 177 -6.09 -16.66 -1.73
N ASN A 178 -7.02 -16.04 -1.02
CA ASN A 178 -7.42 -14.65 -1.28
C ASN A 178 -6.24 -13.67 -1.10
N ARG A 179 -5.34 -13.88 -0.10
CA ARG A 179 -4.12 -13.07 0.07
C ARG A 179 -3.26 -13.11 -1.19
N LEU A 180 -2.93 -14.31 -1.66
CA LEU A 180 -2.08 -14.50 -2.84
C LEU A 180 -2.73 -13.90 -4.09
N GLU A 181 -4.04 -14.06 -4.27
CA GLU A 181 -4.78 -13.44 -5.38
C GLU A 181 -4.68 -11.92 -5.36
N ILE A 182 -4.85 -11.27 -4.19
CA ILE A 182 -4.73 -9.82 -4.05
C ILE A 182 -3.31 -9.36 -4.36
N LEU A 183 -2.29 -10.03 -3.85
CA LEU A 183 -0.89 -9.66 -4.11
C LEU A 183 -0.53 -9.82 -5.59
N LEU A 184 -0.96 -10.90 -6.24
CA LEU A 184 -0.77 -11.11 -7.68
C LEU A 184 -1.53 -10.07 -8.51
N LEU A 185 -2.74 -9.69 -8.10
CA LEU A 185 -3.51 -8.62 -8.72
C LEU A 185 -2.75 -7.30 -8.64
N LEU A 186 -2.24 -6.92 -7.46
CA LEU A 186 -1.48 -5.68 -7.27
C LEU A 186 -0.19 -5.67 -8.10
N LYS A 187 0.53 -6.81 -8.17
CA LYS A 187 1.70 -6.95 -9.04
C LYS A 187 1.36 -6.71 -10.51
N LYS A 188 0.31 -7.37 -11.02
CA LYS A 188 -0.17 -7.17 -12.40
C LYS A 188 -0.57 -5.71 -12.66
N ILE A 189 -1.25 -5.06 -11.72
CA ILE A 189 -1.61 -3.64 -11.84
C ILE A 189 -0.36 -2.78 -11.93
N ALA A 190 0.66 -3.01 -11.09
CA ALA A 190 1.91 -2.27 -11.15
C ALA A 190 2.55 -2.38 -12.53
N GLU A 191 2.75 -3.60 -13.02
CA GLU A 191 3.44 -3.89 -14.27
C GLU A 191 2.65 -3.44 -15.50
N GLN A 192 1.35 -3.78 -15.59
CA GLN A 192 0.54 -3.57 -16.80
C GLN A 192 -0.01 -2.15 -16.90
N GLN A 193 -0.36 -1.52 -15.76
CA GLN A 193 -0.86 -0.15 -15.70
C GLN A 193 0.25 0.87 -15.41
N GLN A 194 1.52 0.41 -15.33
CA GLN A 194 2.69 1.24 -15.05
C GLN A 194 2.49 2.14 -13.82
N LYS A 195 1.88 1.59 -12.75
CA LYS A 195 1.68 2.31 -11.49
C LYS A 195 2.80 2.00 -10.50
N ALA A 196 3.19 2.98 -9.71
CA ALA A 196 4.00 2.73 -8.52
C ALA A 196 3.06 2.33 -7.37
N ILE A 197 3.20 1.10 -6.87
CA ILE A 197 2.36 0.58 -5.79
C ILE A 197 3.19 0.40 -4.53
N LEU A 198 2.72 0.95 -3.40
CA LEU A 198 3.28 0.73 -2.08
C LEU A 198 2.27 -0.02 -1.22
N ILE A 199 2.65 -1.18 -0.71
CA ILE A 199 1.85 -1.93 0.27
C ILE A 199 2.57 -1.96 1.62
N ALA A 200 1.89 -1.61 2.70
CA ALA A 200 2.37 -1.87 4.05
C ALA A 200 1.77 -3.19 4.53
N THR A 201 2.61 -4.12 5.00
CA THR A 201 2.16 -5.43 5.46
C THR A 201 3.15 -6.05 6.45
N HIS A 202 2.72 -7.10 7.14
CA HIS A 202 3.56 -7.96 7.97
C HIS A 202 3.74 -9.36 7.37
N ASP A 203 3.11 -9.66 6.23
CA ASP A 203 3.12 -10.96 5.55
C ASP A 203 4.40 -11.13 4.71
N LEU A 204 5.51 -11.51 5.38
CA LEU A 204 6.82 -11.60 4.76
C LEU A 204 6.90 -12.65 3.65
N SER A 205 6.44 -13.88 3.90
CA SER A 205 6.63 -15.02 2.99
C SER A 205 6.00 -14.79 1.62
N GLU A 206 4.83 -14.16 1.60
CA GLU A 206 4.10 -13.85 0.38
C GLU A 206 4.75 -12.69 -0.38
N VAL A 207 5.17 -11.67 0.35
CA VAL A 207 5.81 -10.47 -0.23
C VAL A 207 7.14 -10.79 -0.88
N LEU A 208 7.96 -11.67 -0.29
CA LEU A 208 9.22 -12.14 -0.87
C LEU A 208 9.06 -12.78 -2.26
N GLN A 209 7.84 -13.23 -2.62
CA GLN A 209 7.56 -13.87 -3.90
C GLN A 209 7.06 -12.88 -4.96
N VAL A 210 6.45 -11.76 -4.56
CA VAL A 210 5.72 -10.88 -5.49
C VAL A 210 6.30 -9.47 -5.58
N ALA A 211 6.90 -8.93 -4.51
CA ALA A 211 7.40 -7.56 -4.51
C ALA A 211 8.67 -7.41 -5.36
N HIS A 212 8.74 -6.31 -6.09
CA HIS A 212 9.93 -5.91 -6.85
C HIS A 212 10.99 -5.30 -5.93
N GLU A 213 10.54 -4.59 -4.89
CA GLU A 213 11.37 -3.93 -3.90
C GLU A 213 10.72 -4.06 -2.52
N ILE A 214 11.56 -4.16 -1.48
CA ILE A 214 11.11 -4.30 -0.10
C ILE A 214 11.80 -3.26 0.76
N TRP A 215 11.01 -2.48 1.46
CA TRP A 215 11.43 -1.56 2.51
C TRP A 215 11.23 -2.25 3.86
N LEU A 216 12.30 -2.82 4.39
CA LEU A 216 12.27 -3.56 5.64
C LEU A 216 12.59 -2.63 6.82
N ILE A 217 11.63 -2.46 7.73
CA ILE A 217 11.89 -1.81 9.03
C ILE A 217 12.41 -2.86 10.00
N ASN A 218 13.67 -2.74 10.41
CA ASN A 218 14.31 -3.67 11.30
C ASN A 218 13.96 -3.41 12.78
N LYS A 219 14.47 -4.27 13.70
CA LYS A 219 14.26 -4.15 15.16
C LYS A 219 14.81 -2.84 15.74
N GLU A 220 15.83 -2.27 15.09
CA GLU A 220 16.45 -1.00 15.48
C GLU A 220 15.72 0.22 14.91
N LYS A 221 14.57 0.02 14.25
CA LYS A 221 13.78 1.05 13.54
C LYS A 221 14.53 1.73 12.40
N LYS A 222 15.51 1.07 11.82
CA LYS A 222 16.16 1.48 10.57
C LYS A 222 15.44 0.85 9.40
N LEU A 223 15.30 1.58 8.31
CA LEU A 223 14.70 1.10 7.10
C LEU A 223 15.80 0.68 6.12
N ILE A 224 15.69 -0.55 5.60
CA ILE A 224 16.58 -1.14 4.59
C ILE A 224 15.75 -1.32 3.34
N SER A 225 16.21 -0.76 2.21
CA SER A 225 15.58 -0.92 0.90
C SER A 225 16.42 -1.86 0.05
N ALA A 226 15.83 -2.99 -0.36
CA ALA A 226 16.48 -3.97 -1.21
C ALA A 226 15.45 -4.89 -1.89
N ASN A 227 15.87 -5.68 -2.87
CA ASN A 227 15.05 -6.76 -3.40
C ASN A 227 15.05 -7.99 -2.46
N ALA A 228 14.16 -8.94 -2.71
CA ALA A 228 14.02 -10.13 -1.86
C ALA A 228 15.30 -10.96 -1.76
N LEU A 229 16.06 -11.12 -2.84
CA LEU A 229 17.30 -11.91 -2.85
C LEU A 229 18.37 -11.27 -1.95
N SER A 230 18.64 -9.99 -2.12
CA SER A 230 19.62 -9.26 -1.29
C SER A 230 19.24 -9.31 0.20
N LEU A 231 17.96 -9.15 0.57
CA LEU A 231 17.55 -9.25 1.97
C LEU A 231 17.79 -10.63 2.59
N ILE A 232 17.67 -11.69 1.78
CA ILE A 232 17.95 -13.07 2.22
C ILE A 232 19.47 -13.30 2.30
N GLU A 233 20.23 -12.93 1.28
CA GLU A 233 21.70 -13.13 1.21
C GLU A 233 22.43 -12.39 2.33
N ASP A 234 22.02 -11.14 2.61
CA ASP A 234 22.62 -10.32 3.67
C ASP A 234 22.11 -10.65 5.08
N ASN A 235 21.34 -11.73 5.23
CA ASN A 235 20.76 -12.19 6.50
C ASN A 235 19.81 -11.20 7.19
N HIS A 236 19.24 -10.23 6.45
CA HIS A 236 18.34 -9.24 7.05
C HIS A 236 17.03 -9.88 7.54
N ILE A 237 16.55 -10.93 6.87
CA ILE A 237 15.33 -11.63 7.27
C ILE A 237 15.55 -12.37 8.59
N GLU A 238 16.62 -13.16 8.69
CA GLU A 238 16.94 -13.94 9.89
C GLU A 238 17.17 -13.04 11.10
N LYS A 239 17.94 -11.98 10.96
CA LYS A 239 18.25 -11.05 12.06
C LYS A 239 16.99 -10.40 12.64
N ASN A 240 15.96 -10.16 11.81
CA ASN A 240 14.79 -9.41 12.22
C ASN A 240 13.58 -10.27 12.62
N PHE A 241 13.43 -11.47 12.04
CA PHE A 241 12.19 -12.26 12.18
C PHE A 241 12.39 -13.64 12.83
N THR A 242 13.64 -14.07 13.11
CA THR A 242 13.89 -15.35 13.79
C THR A 242 14.07 -15.18 15.29
N ASN A 243 13.89 -16.28 16.02
CA ASN A 243 14.12 -16.40 17.46
C ASN A 243 14.64 -17.81 17.82
N ALA A 244 14.66 -18.15 19.11
CA ALA A 244 15.11 -19.44 19.59
C ALA A 244 14.34 -20.63 18.98
N SER A 245 13.05 -20.47 18.71
CA SER A 245 12.14 -21.52 18.22
C SER A 245 11.83 -21.48 16.75
N ILE A 246 12.20 -20.39 16.04
CA ILE A 246 11.82 -20.16 14.64
C ILE A 246 13.08 -19.82 13.83
N TYR A 247 13.21 -20.45 12.67
CA TYR A 247 14.24 -20.09 11.67
C TYR A 247 13.61 -19.83 10.30
N PHE A 248 14.35 -19.16 9.43
CA PHE A 248 13.94 -18.89 8.05
C PHE A 248 14.60 -19.91 7.11
N ASP A 249 13.78 -20.67 6.40
CA ASP A 249 14.22 -21.58 5.35
C ASP A 249 14.38 -20.77 4.04
N ARG A 250 15.64 -20.52 3.67
CA ARG A 250 16.00 -19.68 2.50
C ARG A 250 15.58 -20.30 1.18
N GLU A 251 15.67 -21.62 1.05
CA GLU A 251 15.32 -22.32 -0.19
C GLU A 251 13.82 -22.18 -0.47
N ASN A 252 13.00 -22.38 0.57
CA ASN A 252 11.55 -22.34 0.46
C ASN A 252 10.96 -20.95 0.79
N LYS A 253 11.78 -19.96 1.13
CA LYS A 253 11.40 -18.58 1.51
C LYS A 253 10.29 -18.53 2.56
N ARG A 254 10.37 -19.39 3.59
CA ARG A 254 9.35 -19.51 4.64
C ARG A 254 9.94 -19.76 6.01
N PHE A 255 9.18 -19.42 7.04
CA PHE A 255 9.55 -19.74 8.41
C PHE A 255 9.24 -21.20 8.74
N LYS A 256 10.12 -21.82 9.53
CA LYS A 256 9.95 -23.15 10.09
C LYS A 256 10.21 -23.13 11.59
N LEU A 257 9.57 -24.04 12.32
CA LEU A 257 9.90 -24.31 13.71
C LEU A 257 11.21 -25.09 13.77
N LYS A 258 12.07 -24.74 14.72
CA LYS A 258 13.19 -25.60 15.09
C LYS A 258 12.61 -26.78 15.83
N THR A 259 12.67 -27.95 15.26
CA THR A 259 12.41 -29.20 16.00
C THR A 259 13.58 -29.36 16.94
N ASP A 260 13.33 -29.29 18.26
CA ASP A 260 14.28 -29.70 19.25
C ASP A 260 14.67 -31.14 18.91
N ALA A 261 15.98 -31.35 18.65
CA ALA A 261 16.58 -32.65 18.41
C ALA A 261 16.75 -33.40 19.74
#